data_5500aabc49de7cc83b8604169ddb27fb
#
_entry.id   5500aabc49de7cc83b8604169ddb27fb
#
_cell.length_a   1.000
_cell.length_b   1.000
_cell.length_c   1.000
_cell.angle_alpha   90.00
_cell.angle_beta   90.00
_cell.angle_gamma   90.00
#
_symmetry.space_group_name_H-M   'P 1'
#
loop_
_entity.id
_entity.type
_entity.pdbx_description
1 polymer ?
#
loop_
_entity_poly.entity_id
_entity_poly.type
_entity_poly.pdbx_seq_one_letter_code
_entity_poly.pdbx_strand_id
1 'polypeptide(L)'
;HGIQDSIGNRNAPALFNLAWHKEFMWDGAIHHIEAQALAPLHDSRELGSSIEALISKLQSSGFYQTEFFKVYGDSLINSKRVLQSLSAFELSLVSLQSKYDRVNQGKEVFTEQEKQGYLLFQNHCNRCHREPLFSNFEYLDNGLTVDPFLQDFGRFLITNVEKDKYKFKVPSLRNISYTYPYMHDGRFDKLRQVLVHYGNITVHSRGSD
;
A
#
# COMPACT_ATOMS: atom_id res chain seq x y z
N HIS A 1 -5.90 -2.02 13.80
CA HIS A 1 -7.31 -2.10 14.25
C HIS A 1 -7.97 -0.76 14.01
N GLY A 2 -9.23 -0.77 13.61
CA GLY A 2 -10.03 0.43 13.39
C GLY A 2 -10.88 0.80 14.60
N ILE A 3 -11.97 1.52 14.34
CA ILE A 3 -12.89 1.98 15.39
C ILE A 3 -13.42 0.78 16.22
N GLN A 4 -13.50 0.96 17.53
CA GLN A 4 -13.92 -0.08 18.48
C GLN A 4 -13.09 -1.37 18.41
N ASP A 5 -11.81 -1.25 18.07
CA ASP A 5 -10.86 -2.37 17.90
C ASP A 5 -11.23 -3.35 16.79
N SER A 6 -12.01 -2.91 15.81
CA SER A 6 -12.41 -3.71 14.65
C SER A 6 -11.22 -4.15 13.81
N ILE A 7 -11.29 -5.37 13.29
CA ILE A 7 -10.27 -5.92 12.39
C ILE A 7 -10.77 -5.76 10.94
N GLY A 8 -9.99 -5.09 10.11
CA GLY A 8 -10.23 -5.00 8.66
C GLY A 8 -10.00 -6.34 7.94
N ASN A 9 -10.53 -6.47 6.73
CA ASN A 9 -10.32 -7.67 5.92
C ASN A 9 -8.95 -7.72 5.26
N ARG A 10 -8.29 -6.58 5.14
CA ARG A 10 -6.98 -6.45 4.47
C ARG A 10 -6.01 -5.68 5.34
N ASN A 11 -4.74 -5.99 5.17
CA ASN A 11 -3.66 -5.22 5.75
C ASN A 11 -3.62 -3.80 5.16
N ALA A 12 -3.30 -2.79 5.98
CA ALA A 12 -3.15 -1.43 5.49
C ALA A 12 -1.95 -1.33 4.54
N PRO A 13 -2.12 -0.86 3.30
CA PRO A 13 -1.00 -0.66 2.38
C PRO A 13 -0.12 0.50 2.85
N ALA A 14 1.17 0.44 2.51
CA ALA A 14 2.10 1.52 2.80
C ALA A 14 1.73 2.80 2.02
N LEU A 15 1.87 3.97 2.67
CA LEU A 15 1.53 5.28 2.07
C LEU A 15 2.73 5.98 1.39
N PHE A 16 3.94 5.44 1.45
CA PHE A 16 5.08 6.07 0.79
C PHE A 16 5.17 5.71 -0.70
N ASN A 17 5.77 6.61 -1.47
CA ASN A 17 6.00 6.48 -2.91
C ASN A 17 4.71 6.35 -3.75
N LEU A 18 3.58 6.83 -3.26
CA LEU A 18 2.31 6.75 -3.97
C LEU A 18 2.28 7.59 -5.27
N ALA A 19 3.18 8.56 -5.43
CA ALA A 19 3.32 9.37 -6.64
C ALA A 19 3.59 8.54 -7.90
N TRP A 20 4.15 7.33 -7.77
CA TRP A 20 4.44 6.42 -8.89
C TRP A 20 3.36 5.36 -9.11
N HIS A 21 2.31 5.34 -8.30
CA HIS A 21 1.20 4.41 -8.46
C HIS A 21 0.16 4.96 -9.44
N LYS A 22 -0.36 4.10 -10.31
CA LYS A 22 -1.48 4.41 -11.20
C LYS A 22 -2.83 4.13 -10.58
N GLU A 23 -2.86 3.18 -9.66
CA GLU A 23 -4.05 2.71 -8.95
C GLU A 23 -3.67 2.44 -7.49
N PHE A 24 -4.61 2.63 -6.58
CA PHE A 24 -4.41 2.52 -5.14
C PHE A 24 -5.21 1.34 -4.58
N MET A 25 -4.97 0.96 -3.32
CA MET A 25 -5.43 -0.24 -2.64
C MET A 25 -4.81 -1.53 -3.21
N TRP A 26 -5.03 -2.66 -2.54
CA TRP A 26 -4.50 -3.97 -2.93
C TRP A 26 -5.05 -4.50 -4.26
N ASP A 27 -6.28 -4.13 -4.60
CA ASP A 27 -7.01 -4.57 -5.79
C ASP A 27 -7.08 -3.51 -6.90
N GLY A 28 -6.59 -2.30 -6.63
CA GLY A 28 -6.65 -1.19 -7.58
C GLY A 28 -8.02 -0.53 -7.69
N ALA A 29 -8.83 -0.60 -6.64
CA ALA A 29 -10.18 -0.03 -6.64
C ALA A 29 -10.22 1.49 -6.82
N ILE A 30 -9.15 2.18 -6.48
CA ILE A 30 -9.06 3.64 -6.51
C ILE A 30 -8.07 4.09 -7.59
N HIS A 31 -8.50 4.97 -8.49
CA HIS A 31 -7.68 5.45 -9.62
C HIS A 31 -7.10 6.86 -9.42
N HIS A 32 -7.58 7.61 -8.43
CA HIS A 32 -7.12 8.96 -8.13
C HIS A 32 -6.68 9.06 -6.68
N ILE A 33 -5.49 9.63 -6.46
CA ILE A 33 -4.91 9.75 -5.11
C ILE A 33 -5.82 10.55 -4.18
N GLU A 34 -6.50 11.57 -4.69
CA GLU A 34 -7.43 12.40 -3.88
C GLU A 34 -8.62 11.58 -3.34
N ALA A 35 -8.97 10.48 -3.98
CA ALA A 35 -10.04 9.61 -3.52
C ALA A 35 -9.56 8.50 -2.56
N GLN A 36 -8.25 8.30 -2.42
CA GLN A 36 -7.68 7.19 -1.65
C GLN A 36 -8.13 7.24 -0.19
N ALA A 37 -8.06 8.41 0.44
CA ALA A 37 -8.41 8.60 1.84
C ALA A 37 -9.90 8.37 2.15
N LEU A 38 -10.79 8.39 1.14
CA LEU A 38 -12.22 8.15 1.35
C LEU A 38 -12.52 6.70 1.72
N ALA A 39 -11.74 5.74 1.22
CA ALA A 39 -11.98 4.32 1.50
C ALA A 39 -11.82 4.02 3.01
N PRO A 40 -10.68 4.30 3.66
CA PRO A 40 -10.54 4.09 5.10
C PRO A 40 -11.44 5.01 5.94
N LEU A 41 -11.78 6.20 5.44
CA LEU A 41 -12.67 7.11 6.14
C LEU A 41 -14.09 6.53 6.31
N HIS A 42 -14.62 5.90 5.24
CA HIS A 42 -16.00 5.38 5.22
C HIS A 42 -16.11 3.94 5.71
N ASP A 43 -15.04 3.13 5.70
CA ASP A 43 -15.13 1.74 6.17
C ASP A 43 -15.45 1.71 7.66
N SER A 44 -16.56 1.05 7.99
CA SER A 44 -17.06 0.90 9.37
C SER A 44 -16.12 0.10 10.29
N ARG A 45 -15.15 -0.61 9.72
CA ARG A 45 -14.12 -1.38 10.43
C ARG A 45 -12.79 -0.62 10.54
N GLU A 46 -12.67 0.54 9.87
CA GLU A 46 -11.49 1.41 9.93
C GLU A 46 -11.82 2.69 10.70
N LEU A 47 -12.16 3.80 10.02
CA LEU A 47 -12.47 5.07 10.68
C LEU A 47 -13.97 5.26 10.95
N GLY A 48 -14.87 4.54 10.26
CA GLY A 48 -16.31 4.54 10.49
C GLY A 48 -16.94 5.94 10.49
N SER A 49 -16.49 6.81 9.59
CA SER A 49 -16.86 8.22 9.55
C SER A 49 -17.36 8.63 8.16
N SER A 50 -17.61 9.92 7.94
CA SER A 50 -17.95 10.47 6.64
C SER A 50 -17.15 11.74 6.36
N ILE A 51 -17.06 12.12 5.09
CA ILE A 51 -16.38 13.35 4.70
C ILE A 51 -17.09 14.59 5.27
N GLU A 52 -18.41 14.55 5.41
CA GLU A 52 -19.22 15.63 5.99
C GLU A 52 -18.92 15.78 7.49
N ALA A 53 -18.86 14.65 8.23
CA ALA A 53 -18.51 14.65 9.63
C ALA A 53 -17.08 15.16 9.87
N LEU A 54 -16.13 14.76 9.01
CA LEU A 54 -14.77 15.27 9.04
C LEU A 54 -14.72 16.78 8.80
N ILE A 55 -15.39 17.28 7.76
CA ILE A 55 -15.45 18.71 7.44
C ILE A 55 -16.04 19.49 8.62
N SER A 56 -17.16 19.04 9.18
CA SER A 56 -17.78 19.68 10.34
C SER A 56 -16.83 19.78 11.53
N LYS A 57 -16.09 18.69 11.81
CA LYS A 57 -15.09 18.63 12.87
C LYS A 57 -13.92 19.61 12.62
N LEU A 58 -13.42 19.68 11.39
CA LEU A 58 -12.36 20.60 11.03
C LEU A 58 -12.83 22.07 11.10
N GLN A 59 -14.04 22.37 10.63
CA GLN A 59 -14.65 23.70 10.70
C GLN A 59 -14.90 24.19 12.13
N SER A 60 -15.16 23.29 13.05
CA SER A 60 -15.35 23.66 14.47
C SER A 60 -14.04 24.02 15.19
N SER A 61 -12.89 23.78 14.56
CA SER A 61 -11.56 24.03 15.13
C SER A 61 -10.92 25.30 14.57
N GLY A 62 -10.72 26.30 15.41
CA GLY A 62 -10.01 27.54 15.01
C GLY A 62 -8.58 27.30 14.51
N PHE A 63 -7.92 26.22 14.99
CA PHE A 63 -6.62 25.80 14.49
C PHE A 63 -6.68 25.46 12.99
N TYR A 64 -7.59 24.57 12.60
CA TYR A 64 -7.71 24.15 11.20
C TYR A 64 -8.20 25.30 10.30
N GLN A 65 -9.11 26.15 10.78
CA GLN A 65 -9.51 27.35 10.04
C GLN A 65 -8.32 28.25 9.72
N THR A 66 -7.42 28.44 10.71
CA THR A 66 -6.18 29.22 10.52
C THR A 66 -5.23 28.56 9.53
N GLU A 67 -5.02 27.24 9.61
CA GLU A 67 -4.14 26.51 8.70
C GLU A 67 -4.69 26.52 7.26
N PHE A 68 -6.00 26.36 7.08
CA PHE A 68 -6.63 26.46 5.76
C PHE A 68 -6.51 27.89 5.19
N PHE A 69 -6.66 28.91 6.03
CA PHE A 69 -6.44 30.31 5.60
C PHE A 69 -5.01 30.52 5.09
N LYS A 70 -4.00 30.02 5.78
CA LYS A 70 -2.60 30.13 5.35
C LYS A 70 -2.34 29.50 3.98
N VAL A 71 -2.98 28.37 3.69
CA VAL A 71 -2.75 27.61 2.45
C VAL A 71 -3.61 28.11 1.29
N TYR A 72 -4.88 28.43 1.56
CA TYR A 72 -5.87 28.70 0.50
C TYR A 72 -6.29 30.17 0.41
N GLY A 73 -5.85 31.05 1.33
CA GLY A 73 -6.18 32.48 1.36
C GLY A 73 -7.54 32.79 1.99
N ASP A 74 -8.32 31.78 2.37
CA ASP A 74 -9.56 31.88 3.13
C ASP A 74 -9.74 30.65 4.04
N SER A 75 -10.65 30.73 5.01
CA SER A 75 -10.90 29.66 5.98
C SER A 75 -11.98 28.66 5.54
N LEU A 76 -12.36 28.63 4.26
CA LEU A 76 -13.34 27.67 3.74
C LEU A 76 -12.76 26.26 3.74
N ILE A 77 -13.38 25.38 4.51
CA ILE A 77 -13.04 23.94 4.56
C ILE A 77 -14.15 23.17 3.83
N ASN A 78 -13.79 22.52 2.74
CA ASN A 78 -14.68 21.66 1.95
C ASN A 78 -14.00 20.34 1.57
N SER A 79 -14.76 19.38 1.04
CA SER A 79 -14.25 18.05 0.65
C SER A 79 -13.06 18.14 -0.30
N LYS A 80 -13.14 18.98 -1.33
CA LYS A 80 -12.06 19.16 -2.31
C LYS A 80 -10.75 19.55 -1.64
N ARG A 81 -10.75 20.59 -0.81
CA ARG A 81 -9.53 21.08 -0.13
C ARG A 81 -8.99 20.05 0.88
N VAL A 82 -9.88 19.37 1.63
CA VAL A 82 -9.46 18.32 2.56
C VAL A 82 -8.76 17.19 1.81
N LEU A 83 -9.36 16.67 0.75
CA LEU A 83 -8.80 15.57 -0.03
C LEU A 83 -7.52 15.99 -0.75
N GLN A 84 -7.44 17.22 -1.27
CA GLN A 84 -6.21 17.76 -1.85
C GLN A 84 -5.09 17.90 -0.81
N SER A 85 -5.40 18.30 0.42
CA SER A 85 -4.39 18.39 1.48
C SER A 85 -3.87 17.02 1.90
N LEU A 86 -4.76 16.02 2.02
CA LEU A 86 -4.37 14.64 2.33
C LEU A 86 -3.52 14.05 1.20
N SER A 87 -3.94 14.18 -0.04
CA SER A 87 -3.17 13.67 -1.18
C SER A 87 -1.82 14.35 -1.32
N ALA A 88 -1.73 15.66 -1.09
CA ALA A 88 -0.45 16.39 -1.09
C ALA A 88 0.50 15.84 0.00
N PHE A 89 -0.02 15.54 1.18
CA PHE A 89 0.76 14.88 2.24
C PHE A 89 1.22 13.49 1.81
N GLU A 90 0.33 12.63 1.33
CA GLU A 90 0.66 11.27 0.87
C GLU A 90 1.72 11.31 -0.25
N LEU A 91 1.59 12.21 -1.23
CA LEU A 91 2.56 12.38 -2.31
C LEU A 91 3.93 12.88 -1.81
N SER A 92 3.97 13.58 -0.67
CA SER A 92 5.23 14.02 -0.05
C SER A 92 6.01 12.90 0.64
N LEU A 93 5.37 11.77 0.91
CA LEU A 93 5.99 10.63 1.57
C LEU A 93 6.86 9.84 0.60
N VAL A 94 8.10 10.26 0.43
CA VAL A 94 9.06 9.65 -0.49
C VAL A 94 10.13 8.88 0.29
N SER A 95 10.29 7.59 -0.03
CA SER A 95 11.32 6.70 0.54
C SER A 95 12.32 6.26 -0.53
N LEU A 96 13.42 7.02 -0.65
CA LEU A 96 14.50 6.81 -1.64
C LEU A 96 15.91 7.04 -1.03
N GLN A 97 16.08 6.79 0.29
CA GLN A 97 17.35 7.03 1.00
C GLN A 97 17.85 5.80 1.76
N SER A 98 17.48 4.59 1.32
CA SER A 98 17.95 3.35 1.89
C SER A 98 19.45 3.12 1.60
N LYS A 99 20.06 2.11 2.24
CA LYS A 99 21.42 1.69 1.90
C LYS A 99 21.55 1.32 0.43
N TYR A 100 20.57 0.64 -0.14
CA TYR A 100 20.49 0.32 -1.56
C TYR A 100 20.64 1.58 -2.43
N ASP A 101 19.90 2.65 -2.10
CA ASP A 101 19.97 3.90 -2.87
C ASP A 101 21.34 4.56 -2.77
N ARG A 102 21.97 4.55 -1.58
CA ARG A 102 23.31 5.09 -1.38
C ARG A 102 24.39 4.28 -2.11
N VAL A 103 24.23 2.96 -2.16
CA VAL A 103 25.11 2.09 -2.94
C VAL A 103 25.02 2.40 -4.43
N ASN A 104 23.80 2.54 -4.96
CA ASN A 104 23.58 2.90 -6.37
C ASN A 104 24.11 4.30 -6.73
N GLN A 105 24.20 5.19 -5.75
CA GLN A 105 24.81 6.53 -5.91
C GLN A 105 26.35 6.51 -5.71
N GLY A 106 26.95 5.34 -5.46
CA GLY A 106 28.38 5.23 -5.18
C GLY A 106 28.84 5.81 -3.82
N LYS A 107 27.89 6.06 -2.92
CA LYS A 107 28.14 6.66 -1.59
C LYS A 107 28.39 5.63 -0.50
N GLU A 108 28.06 4.38 -0.75
CA GLU A 108 28.18 3.28 0.20
C GLU A 108 28.42 1.98 -0.56
N VAL A 109 28.83 0.93 0.15
CA VAL A 109 29.01 -0.42 -0.41
C VAL A 109 28.23 -1.44 0.40
N PHE A 110 27.74 -2.48 -0.27
CA PHE A 110 27.16 -3.63 0.40
C PHE A 110 28.25 -4.42 1.13
N THR A 111 27.93 -4.96 2.30
CA THR A 111 28.71 -6.03 2.89
C THR A 111 28.64 -7.27 1.99
N GLU A 112 29.54 -8.22 2.17
CA GLU A 112 29.54 -9.44 1.34
C GLU A 112 28.23 -10.23 1.49
N GLN A 113 27.66 -10.29 2.70
CA GLN A 113 26.36 -10.92 2.94
C GLN A 113 25.21 -10.20 2.25
N GLU A 114 25.18 -8.87 2.28
CA GLU A 114 24.15 -8.06 1.60
C GLU A 114 24.27 -8.21 0.09
N LYS A 115 25.48 -8.27 -0.45
CA LYS A 115 25.74 -8.49 -1.87
C LYS A 115 25.20 -9.85 -2.33
N GLN A 116 25.44 -10.90 -1.55
CA GLN A 116 24.86 -12.23 -1.83
C GLN A 116 23.33 -12.19 -1.76
N GLY A 117 22.76 -11.52 -0.75
CA GLY A 117 21.31 -11.34 -0.64
C GLY A 117 20.73 -10.55 -1.83
N TYR A 118 21.43 -9.52 -2.30
CA TYR A 118 21.02 -8.74 -3.46
C TYR A 118 21.04 -9.57 -4.77
N LEU A 119 22.05 -10.43 -4.97
CA LEU A 119 22.09 -11.36 -6.11
C LEU A 119 20.89 -12.34 -6.07
N LEU A 120 20.55 -12.87 -4.90
CA LEU A 120 19.36 -13.72 -4.75
C LEU A 120 18.08 -12.96 -5.06
N PHE A 121 17.98 -11.73 -4.57
CA PHE A 121 16.86 -10.85 -4.89
C PHE A 121 16.71 -10.62 -6.39
N GLN A 122 17.80 -10.28 -7.08
CA GLN A 122 17.79 -10.05 -8.53
C GLN A 122 17.32 -11.29 -9.30
N ASN A 123 17.75 -12.48 -8.90
CA ASN A 123 17.42 -13.73 -9.57
C ASN A 123 15.99 -14.22 -9.31
N HIS A 124 15.44 -13.97 -8.13
CA HIS A 124 14.17 -14.59 -7.69
C HIS A 124 13.03 -13.60 -7.46
N CYS A 125 13.31 -12.34 -7.14
CA CYS A 125 12.30 -11.41 -6.67
C CYS A 125 12.09 -10.21 -7.63
N ASN A 126 13.14 -9.79 -8.33
CA ASN A 126 13.14 -8.56 -9.15
C ASN A 126 12.17 -8.60 -10.34
N ARG A 127 11.72 -9.79 -10.76
CA ARG A 127 10.68 -9.91 -11.80
C ARG A 127 9.40 -9.17 -11.42
N CYS A 128 8.96 -9.34 -10.17
CA CYS A 128 7.75 -8.73 -9.63
C CYS A 128 8.07 -7.46 -8.83
N HIS A 129 9.08 -7.53 -7.96
CA HIS A 129 9.52 -6.42 -7.12
C HIS A 129 10.63 -5.61 -7.79
N ARG A 130 10.29 -5.01 -8.94
CA ARG A 130 11.25 -4.34 -9.83
C ARG A 130 11.85 -3.08 -9.20
N GLU A 131 13.17 -2.98 -9.28
CA GLU A 131 13.93 -1.80 -8.90
C GLU A 131 13.57 -0.57 -9.78
N PRO A 132 13.71 0.66 -9.28
CA PRO A 132 14.16 1.07 -7.95
C PRO A 132 13.04 1.14 -6.91
N LEU A 133 11.78 1.01 -7.28
CA LEU A 133 10.63 1.09 -6.38
C LEU A 133 10.30 -0.25 -5.72
N PHE A 134 10.97 -1.32 -6.14
CA PHE A 134 10.75 -2.70 -5.66
C PHE A 134 9.30 -3.16 -5.82
N SER A 135 8.68 -2.73 -6.92
CA SER A 135 7.37 -3.14 -7.40
C SER A 135 7.28 -2.90 -8.91
N ASN A 136 6.58 -3.77 -9.64
CA ASN A 136 6.16 -3.53 -11.01
C ASN A 136 4.73 -2.99 -11.11
N PHE A 137 4.03 -2.86 -9.96
CA PHE A 137 2.64 -2.43 -9.82
C PHE A 137 1.61 -3.29 -10.57
N GLU A 138 2.01 -4.45 -11.08
CA GLU A 138 1.11 -5.42 -11.70
C GLU A 138 0.27 -6.15 -10.65
N TYR A 139 -0.81 -6.80 -11.10
CA TYR A 139 -1.69 -7.61 -10.26
C TYR A 139 -1.38 -9.08 -10.49
N LEU A 140 -0.89 -9.74 -9.45
CA LEU A 140 -0.42 -11.13 -9.51
C LEU A 140 -1.03 -11.96 -8.39
N ASP A 141 -1.27 -13.23 -8.67
CA ASP A 141 -1.54 -14.23 -7.65
C ASP A 141 -0.20 -14.73 -7.10
N ASN A 142 -0.01 -14.60 -5.81
CA ASN A 142 1.20 -15.04 -5.11
C ASN A 142 1.05 -16.45 -4.51
N GLY A 143 0.02 -17.19 -4.90
CA GLY A 143 -0.23 -18.56 -4.46
C GLY A 143 -0.67 -18.73 -3.00
N LEU A 144 -1.04 -17.65 -2.32
CA LEU A 144 -1.62 -17.76 -0.97
C LEU A 144 -2.93 -18.54 -0.99
N THR A 145 -3.11 -19.44 -0.03
CA THR A 145 -4.40 -20.09 0.17
C THR A 145 -5.45 -19.04 0.56
N VAL A 146 -6.62 -19.13 -0.05
CA VAL A 146 -7.75 -18.25 0.29
C VAL A 146 -8.14 -18.50 1.73
N ASP A 147 -8.23 -17.43 2.51
CA ASP A 147 -8.76 -17.52 3.86
C ASP A 147 -10.27 -17.82 3.79
N PRO A 148 -10.75 -18.90 4.45
CA PRO A 148 -12.15 -19.32 4.34
C PRO A 148 -13.14 -18.32 4.97
N PHE A 149 -12.69 -17.46 5.86
CA PHE A 149 -13.52 -16.44 6.51
C PHE A 149 -13.53 -15.13 5.71
N LEU A 150 -12.37 -14.70 5.20
CA LEU A 150 -12.25 -13.46 4.44
C LEU A 150 -12.79 -13.61 3.02
N GLN A 151 -12.61 -14.77 2.39
CA GLN A 151 -13.01 -15.07 1.01
C GLN A 151 -12.65 -13.94 0.03
N ASP A 152 -11.44 -13.38 0.18
CA ASP A 152 -10.99 -12.25 -0.63
C ASP A 152 -10.53 -12.72 -2.01
N PHE A 153 -11.33 -12.40 -3.02
CA PHE A 153 -11.03 -12.73 -4.42
C PHE A 153 -10.13 -11.67 -5.12
N GLY A 154 -9.61 -10.70 -4.37
CA GLY A 154 -8.68 -9.68 -4.88
C GLY A 154 -9.28 -8.82 -5.99
N ARG A 155 -8.49 -8.60 -7.06
CA ARG A 155 -8.88 -7.73 -8.18
C ARG A 155 -10.17 -8.16 -8.89
N PHE A 156 -10.53 -9.43 -8.84
CA PHE A 156 -11.81 -9.91 -9.38
C PHE A 156 -13.01 -9.13 -8.83
N LEU A 157 -12.97 -8.73 -7.57
CA LEU A 157 -14.06 -7.94 -6.96
C LEU A 157 -14.30 -6.59 -7.63
N ILE A 158 -13.29 -6.07 -8.36
CA ILE A 158 -13.34 -4.79 -9.07
C ILE A 158 -13.65 -4.99 -10.55
N THR A 159 -13.03 -6.00 -11.19
CA THR A 159 -13.10 -6.17 -12.65
C THR A 159 -14.19 -7.12 -13.10
N ASN A 160 -14.68 -8.01 -12.24
CA ASN A 160 -15.54 -9.15 -12.58
C ASN A 160 -14.97 -10.07 -13.68
N VAL A 161 -13.66 -10.07 -13.87
CA VAL A 161 -12.97 -10.88 -14.85
C VAL A 161 -12.34 -12.09 -14.17
N GLU A 162 -12.69 -13.31 -14.55
CA GLU A 162 -12.29 -14.56 -13.89
C GLU A 162 -10.77 -14.70 -13.74
N LYS A 163 -10.00 -14.30 -14.77
CA LYS A 163 -8.52 -14.32 -14.73
C LYS A 163 -7.92 -13.39 -13.68
N ASP A 164 -8.69 -12.50 -13.06
CA ASP A 164 -8.23 -11.57 -12.04
C ASP A 164 -8.50 -12.06 -10.62
N LYS A 165 -9.08 -13.25 -10.45
CA LYS A 165 -9.24 -13.88 -9.13
C LYS A 165 -7.90 -14.06 -8.44
N TYR A 166 -7.90 -13.75 -7.15
CA TYR A 166 -6.76 -13.89 -6.24
C TYR A 166 -5.54 -13.05 -6.59
N LYS A 167 -5.69 -12.14 -7.57
CA LYS A 167 -4.63 -11.19 -7.90
C LYS A 167 -4.70 -9.96 -7.02
N PHE A 168 -3.53 -9.59 -6.51
CA PHE A 168 -3.31 -8.39 -5.73
C PHE A 168 -2.15 -7.61 -6.33
N LYS A 169 -2.18 -6.29 -6.16
CA LYS A 169 -1.09 -5.43 -6.63
C LYS A 169 0.21 -5.80 -5.92
N VAL A 170 1.28 -5.97 -6.68
CA VAL A 170 2.62 -6.22 -6.13
C VAL A 170 3.02 -5.02 -5.26
N PRO A 171 3.20 -5.20 -3.95
CA PRO A 171 3.59 -4.11 -3.06
C PRO A 171 5.08 -3.76 -3.24
N SER A 172 5.43 -2.52 -2.91
CA SER A 172 6.83 -2.15 -2.77
C SER A 172 7.47 -2.88 -1.59
N LEU A 173 8.74 -3.31 -1.74
CA LEU A 173 9.53 -3.86 -0.63
C LEU A 173 10.32 -2.79 0.12
N ARG A 174 10.18 -1.51 -0.24
CA ARG A 174 10.80 -0.43 0.53
C ARG A 174 10.25 -0.40 1.94
N ASN A 175 11.11 -0.13 2.92
CA ASN A 175 10.78 -0.11 4.34
C ASN A 175 10.12 -1.40 4.87
N ILE A 176 10.30 -2.53 4.19
CA ILE A 176 9.60 -3.78 4.49
C ILE A 176 9.83 -4.27 5.92
N SER A 177 10.96 -3.97 6.54
CA SER A 177 11.24 -4.30 7.94
C SER A 177 10.35 -3.57 8.96
N TYR A 178 9.65 -2.52 8.54
CA TYR A 178 8.77 -1.71 9.39
C TYR A 178 7.29 -1.86 9.04
N THR A 179 6.95 -2.43 7.89
CA THR A 179 5.57 -2.52 7.37
C THR A 179 4.95 -3.89 7.59
N TYR A 180 5.26 -4.54 8.71
CA TYR A 180 4.55 -5.77 9.12
C TYR A 180 3.13 -5.42 9.65
N PRO A 181 2.19 -6.38 9.63
CA PRO A 181 2.26 -7.74 9.08
C PRO A 181 2.33 -7.77 7.55
N TYR A 182 2.64 -8.93 6.98
CA TYR A 182 2.86 -9.10 5.54
C TYR A 182 1.71 -9.82 4.86
N MET A 183 1.64 -9.70 3.54
CA MET A 183 0.60 -10.12 2.61
C MET A 183 -0.62 -9.20 2.66
N HIS A 184 -1.54 -9.37 1.71
CA HIS A 184 -2.74 -8.54 1.60
C HIS A 184 -3.68 -8.66 2.81
N ASP A 185 -3.65 -9.77 3.50
CA ASP A 185 -4.48 -10.06 4.67
C ASP A 185 -3.71 -10.03 6.00
N GLY A 186 -2.42 -9.71 5.96
CA GLY A 186 -1.60 -9.56 7.17
C GLY A 186 -1.27 -10.84 7.91
N ARG A 187 -1.37 -12.02 7.26
CA ARG A 187 -1.21 -13.32 7.94
C ARG A 187 0.20 -13.65 8.42
N PHE A 188 1.22 -12.93 7.99
CA PHE A 188 2.61 -13.19 8.38
C PHE A 188 3.21 -12.02 9.16
N ASP A 189 3.70 -12.27 10.36
CA ASP A 189 4.33 -11.28 11.21
C ASP A 189 5.84 -11.13 10.96
N LYS A 190 6.45 -12.09 10.26
CA LYS A 190 7.91 -12.14 10.06
C LYS A 190 8.25 -12.35 8.59
N LEU A 191 9.25 -11.61 8.09
CA LEU A 191 9.78 -11.77 6.72
C LEU A 191 10.21 -13.21 6.41
N ARG A 192 10.73 -13.93 7.43
CA ARG A 192 11.08 -15.35 7.26
C ARG A 192 9.89 -16.19 6.81
N GLN A 193 8.68 -15.93 7.33
CA GLN A 193 7.47 -16.68 6.94
C GLN A 193 7.12 -16.39 5.47
N VAL A 194 7.29 -15.14 5.02
CA VAL A 194 7.13 -14.75 3.61
C VAL A 194 8.10 -15.51 2.71
N LEU A 195 9.40 -15.56 3.09
CA LEU A 195 10.41 -16.27 2.32
C LEU A 195 10.16 -17.78 2.28
N VAL A 196 9.71 -18.38 3.39
CA VAL A 196 9.32 -19.80 3.44
C VAL A 196 8.11 -20.05 2.54
N HIS A 197 7.11 -19.14 2.54
CA HIS A 197 5.97 -19.23 1.63
C HIS A 197 6.44 -19.28 0.17
N TYR A 198 7.23 -18.32 -0.27
CA TYR A 198 7.74 -18.30 -1.66
C TYR A 198 8.70 -19.45 -1.98
N GLY A 199 9.45 -19.97 -1.02
CA GLY A 199 10.32 -21.13 -1.21
C GLY A 199 9.58 -22.48 -1.36
N ASN A 200 8.36 -22.57 -0.82
CA ASN A 200 7.53 -23.77 -0.88
C ASN A 200 6.52 -23.75 -2.03
N ILE A 201 6.30 -22.61 -2.65
CA ILE A 201 5.42 -22.50 -3.81
C ILE A 201 6.24 -22.92 -5.03
N THR A 202 5.90 -24.06 -5.59
CA THR A 202 6.01 -24.22 -7.03
C THR A 202 5.00 -23.19 -7.57
N VAL A 203 5.48 -22.12 -8.20
CA VAL A 203 4.61 -21.11 -8.80
C VAL A 203 3.84 -21.76 -9.94
N HIS A 204 2.82 -22.50 -9.59
CA HIS A 204 1.74 -22.80 -10.50
C HIS A 204 0.85 -21.57 -10.49
N SER A 205 1.02 -20.72 -11.51
CA SER A 205 -0.02 -19.79 -11.88
C SER A 205 -1.33 -20.55 -11.90
N ARG A 206 -2.23 -20.28 -10.95
CA ARG A 206 -3.59 -20.82 -11.00
C ARG A 206 -4.24 -20.19 -12.23
N GLY A 207 -4.23 -20.89 -13.33
CA GLY A 207 -4.90 -20.47 -14.57
C GLY A 207 -4.01 -19.70 -15.53
N SER A 208 -3.22 -20.43 -16.28
CA SER A 208 -2.83 -20.11 -17.63
C SER A 208 -3.10 -21.35 -18.47
N ASP A 209 -4.34 -21.52 -18.84
CA ASP A 209 -4.79 -22.19 -20.06
C ASP A 209 -5.46 -21.16 -20.94
#